data_92ec85e28a24465917ecd00beb2bac45
#
_entry.id   92ec85e28a24465917ecd00beb2bac45
#
_cell.length_a   1.000
_cell.length_b   1.000
_cell.length_c   1.000
_cell.angle_alpha   90.00
_cell.angle_beta   90.00
_cell.angle_gamma   90.00
#
_symmetry.space_group_name_H-M   'P 1'
#
loop_
_entity.id
_entity.type
_entity.pdbx_description
1 polymer ?
#
loop_
_entity_poly.entity_id
_entity_poly.type
_entity_poly.pdbx_seq_one_letter_code
_entity_poly.pdbx_strand_id
1 'polypeptide(L)'
;MTLTSTYDHRIIQGAESGEFLGIVDRLLQGGDGFYDAIAGSLQISVPAPTVSVQTPLPAPRPAEGAHDQVAPEMLYHVAAAMALVKAFRMHGHLAAHLDPLGTEPLGDPALDPASLGLTPEIMAAIPSKVLRIAVPGATLAESLPYLQATYCGTMAYEIEHISTHEERVWLREKIESGAHRKPLSPERQRWLLQRLTEVEALERFLHKAYLGQKRFSIEGVDMLVPMLDLTIERAAESGARDVVLGMAHRGRLNVLAHTIGRPYETIFAEFEGGRQVEAGQLTPEGGTGDVKYHHGAEGAYVTSAGKAITVSLSPNPSHLEYVSPVVDGRARAKQTQRRGREPHHDPTAALPVAIHGDAAFAGQGVVAETLNLGALKGYRTGGTLHLITNNQVGFTTDMEDARSTRYASDLAKGFDIPIIHVNADDAEACLSAVRLAMAYRDKFHQDVVIDLVGYRRHGHNEGDEPAYTQPVMYERIRTLPTVREQYARALVQAGVISQEDADQQASAAYQRLVDIQQAFKNSMGRAAPQERSVRLSGPGQEVDTALTPEFLRALNDQLHSWPENFAVNPKLKRQLDRRRTAFDSEAG
;
A
#
# COMPACT_ATOMS: atom_id res chain seq x y z
N MET A 1 31.83 17.11 -9.17
CA MET A 1 31.21 17.33 -10.50
C MET A 1 31.00 15.96 -11.12
N THR A 2 29.78 15.64 -11.56
CA THR A 2 29.47 14.39 -12.22
C THR A 2 29.34 14.66 -13.71
N LEU A 3 30.07 13.90 -14.55
CA LEU A 3 29.96 13.96 -15.99
C LEU A 3 29.33 12.67 -16.51
N THR A 4 28.34 12.80 -17.36
CA THR A 4 27.68 11.67 -18.03
C THR A 4 27.76 11.85 -19.53
N SER A 5 27.93 10.75 -20.27
CA SER A 5 27.85 10.75 -21.72
C SER A 5 26.62 9.97 -22.18
N THR A 6 25.97 10.49 -23.22
CA THR A 6 24.89 9.78 -23.91
C THR A 6 25.36 9.47 -25.33
N TYR A 7 25.22 8.24 -25.78
CA TYR A 7 25.68 7.79 -27.09
C TYR A 7 24.68 6.83 -27.74
N ASP A 8 24.77 6.72 -29.05
CA ASP A 8 23.95 5.78 -29.82
C ASP A 8 24.66 4.41 -29.85
N HIS A 9 24.08 3.43 -29.17
CA HIS A 9 24.63 2.07 -29.08
C HIS A 9 24.77 1.33 -30.43
N ARG A 10 24.13 1.84 -31.50
CA ARG A 10 24.28 1.30 -32.84
C ARG A 10 25.65 1.68 -33.47
N ILE A 11 26.33 2.68 -32.91
CA ILE A 11 27.55 3.24 -33.45
C ILE A 11 28.74 3.06 -32.48
N ILE A 12 28.52 3.23 -31.17
CA ILE A 12 29.55 3.21 -30.14
C ILE A 12 29.26 2.09 -29.14
N GLN A 13 30.26 1.28 -28.82
CA GLN A 13 30.15 0.24 -27.79
C GLN A 13 30.41 0.83 -26.39
N GLY A 14 29.85 0.19 -25.34
CA GLY A 14 30.01 0.65 -23.96
C GLY A 14 31.46 0.77 -23.49
N ALA A 15 32.38 -0.10 -23.99
CA ALA A 15 33.80 -0.04 -23.69
C ALA A 15 34.45 1.25 -24.22
N GLU A 16 34.12 1.68 -25.43
CA GLU A 16 34.64 2.90 -26.06
C GLU A 16 34.14 4.15 -25.33
N SER A 17 32.88 4.14 -24.88
CA SER A 17 32.33 5.23 -24.07
C SER A 17 33.01 5.30 -22.70
N GLY A 18 33.32 4.16 -22.09
CA GLY A 18 34.06 4.09 -20.82
C GLY A 18 35.50 4.62 -20.97
N GLU A 19 36.18 4.29 -22.05
CA GLU A 19 37.53 4.80 -22.36
C GLU A 19 37.51 6.32 -22.58
N PHE A 20 36.52 6.83 -23.33
CA PHE A 20 36.33 8.26 -23.53
C PHE A 20 36.13 9.01 -22.20
N LEU A 21 35.26 8.50 -21.30
CA LEU A 21 35.08 9.10 -19.99
C LEU A 21 36.33 9.04 -19.12
N GLY A 22 37.12 7.97 -19.22
CA GLY A 22 38.41 7.84 -18.54
C GLY A 22 39.42 8.87 -19.02
N ILE A 23 39.43 9.20 -20.31
CA ILE A 23 40.28 10.27 -20.87
C ILE A 23 39.80 11.64 -20.31
N VAL A 24 38.50 11.89 -20.33
CA VAL A 24 37.95 13.16 -19.81
C VAL A 24 38.25 13.31 -18.31
N ASP A 25 38.13 12.26 -17.51
CA ASP A 25 38.47 12.28 -16.09
C ASP A 25 39.95 12.62 -15.85
N ARG A 26 40.85 11.97 -16.58
CA ARG A 26 42.28 12.24 -16.50
C ARG A 26 42.63 13.69 -16.87
N LEU A 27 42.03 14.22 -17.93
CA LEU A 27 42.24 15.62 -18.33
C LEU A 27 41.70 16.59 -17.26
N LEU A 28 40.55 16.34 -16.71
CA LEU A 28 39.98 17.16 -15.64
C LEU A 28 40.76 17.11 -14.32
N GLN A 29 41.51 16.05 -14.09
CA GLN A 29 42.46 15.95 -12.97
C GLN A 29 43.83 16.61 -13.28
N GLY A 30 43.94 17.28 -14.40
CA GLY A 30 45.18 17.99 -14.82
C GLY A 30 46.19 17.13 -15.54
N GLY A 31 45.80 15.92 -15.95
CA GLY A 31 46.63 15.05 -16.76
C GLY A 31 46.95 15.67 -18.14
N ASP A 32 48.09 15.25 -18.71
CA ASP A 32 48.53 15.63 -20.05
C ASP A 32 48.68 17.16 -20.27
N GLY A 33 48.89 17.94 -19.20
CA GLY A 33 49.07 19.41 -19.28
C GLY A 33 47.81 20.15 -19.72
N PHE A 34 46.62 19.57 -19.49
CA PHE A 34 45.33 20.08 -19.99
C PHE A 34 45.05 21.53 -19.58
N TYR A 35 45.26 21.87 -18.31
CA TYR A 35 45.03 23.24 -17.83
C TYR A 35 46.09 24.23 -18.34
N ASP A 36 47.34 23.78 -18.55
CA ASP A 36 48.40 24.61 -19.14
C ASP A 36 48.07 24.91 -20.61
N ALA A 37 47.57 23.94 -21.35
CA ALA A 37 47.13 24.14 -22.74
C ALA A 37 45.95 25.10 -22.84
N ILE A 38 44.95 25.01 -21.92
CA ILE A 38 43.83 25.94 -21.85
C ILE A 38 44.31 27.34 -21.50
N ALA A 39 45.18 27.49 -20.49
CA ALA A 39 45.74 28.79 -20.09
C ALA A 39 46.54 29.44 -21.22
N GLY A 40 47.34 28.66 -21.92
CA GLY A 40 48.08 29.09 -23.09
C GLY A 40 47.18 29.55 -24.24
N SER A 41 46.08 28.83 -24.52
CA SER A 41 45.14 29.18 -25.57
C SER A 41 44.32 30.46 -25.24
N LEU A 42 44.03 30.70 -23.96
CA LEU A 42 43.33 31.86 -23.48
C LEU A 42 44.22 33.06 -23.12
N GLN A 43 45.55 32.89 -23.29
CA GLN A 43 46.57 33.88 -22.91
C GLN A 43 46.48 34.33 -21.44
N ILE A 44 46.08 33.43 -20.54
CA ILE A 44 45.97 33.67 -19.11
C ILE A 44 47.27 33.19 -18.44
N SER A 45 47.98 34.03 -17.69
CA SER A 45 49.06 33.60 -16.80
C SER A 45 48.47 32.80 -15.64
N VAL A 46 48.67 31.48 -15.63
CA VAL A 46 48.40 30.69 -14.46
C VAL A 46 49.51 30.97 -13.45
N PRO A 47 49.24 31.50 -12.26
CA PRO A 47 50.25 31.59 -11.22
C PRO A 47 50.74 30.18 -10.92
N ALA A 48 52.06 29.98 -10.87
CA ALA A 48 52.64 28.71 -10.49
C ALA A 48 51.94 28.24 -9.20
N PRO A 49 51.57 26.95 -9.12
CA PRO A 49 50.93 26.44 -7.91
C PRO A 49 51.92 26.77 -6.77
N THR A 50 51.54 27.69 -5.92
CA THR A 50 52.17 27.81 -4.62
C THR A 50 51.90 26.49 -3.93
N VAL A 51 52.91 25.60 -3.98
CA VAL A 51 52.92 24.49 -3.04
C VAL A 51 52.86 25.14 -1.68
N SER A 52 51.66 25.27 -1.15
CA SER A 52 51.55 25.52 0.26
C SER A 52 52.19 24.31 0.91
N VAL A 53 53.45 24.48 1.29
CA VAL A 53 54.03 23.60 2.30
C VAL A 53 52.99 23.66 3.42
N GLN A 54 52.21 22.57 3.53
CA GLN A 54 51.33 22.43 4.69
C GLN A 54 52.25 22.60 5.87
N THR A 55 52.18 23.76 6.48
CA THR A 55 52.72 23.95 7.81
C THR A 55 52.26 22.73 8.59
N PRO A 56 53.16 21.90 9.14
CA PRO A 56 52.74 20.75 9.92
C PRO A 56 51.66 21.27 10.85
N LEU A 57 50.47 20.66 10.79
CA LEU A 57 49.43 20.95 11.77
C LEU A 57 50.14 20.98 13.12
N PRO A 58 50.02 22.08 13.93
CA PRO A 58 50.65 22.11 15.24
C PRO A 58 50.27 20.81 15.91
N ALA A 59 51.27 20.08 16.42
CA ALA A 59 50.99 18.87 17.17
C ALA A 59 49.88 19.18 18.15
N PRO A 60 48.83 18.34 18.24
CA PRO A 60 47.72 18.59 19.13
C PRO A 60 48.32 18.92 20.50
N ARG A 61 48.07 20.15 20.98
CA ARG A 61 48.45 20.50 22.35
C ARG A 61 47.83 19.44 23.23
N PRO A 62 48.55 18.85 24.15
CA PRO A 62 47.95 18.00 25.17
C PRO A 62 46.83 18.83 25.78
N ALA A 63 45.62 18.36 25.68
CA ALA A 63 44.50 18.97 26.38
C ALA A 63 44.78 18.80 27.86
N GLU A 64 45.27 19.86 28.53
CA GLU A 64 45.22 19.98 29.99
C GLU A 64 43.76 20.20 30.40
N GLY A 65 43.11 19.13 30.56
CA GLY A 65 41.78 18.98 31.10
C GLY A 65 41.53 17.49 31.14
N ALA A 66 41.37 16.94 32.33
CA ALA A 66 40.94 15.57 32.50
C ALA A 66 39.55 15.40 31.90
N HIS A 67 39.48 15.28 30.59
CA HIS A 67 38.38 14.56 29.97
C HIS A 67 38.60 13.10 30.35
N ASP A 68 37.68 12.53 31.09
CA ASP A 68 37.57 11.09 31.24
C ASP A 68 37.74 10.50 29.85
N GLN A 69 38.93 9.98 29.53
CA GLN A 69 39.17 9.36 28.25
C GLN A 69 38.32 8.10 28.23
N VAL A 70 37.25 8.13 27.47
CA VAL A 70 36.46 6.93 27.22
C VAL A 70 37.43 5.88 26.68
N ALA A 71 37.55 4.75 27.39
CA ALA A 71 38.47 3.69 27.04
C ALA A 71 38.22 3.27 25.56
N PRO A 72 39.26 3.13 24.74
CA PRO A 72 39.10 2.73 23.33
C PRO A 72 38.23 1.49 23.14
N GLU A 73 38.26 0.54 24.06
CA GLU A 73 37.42 -0.64 24.12
C GLU A 73 35.93 -0.27 24.23
N MET A 74 35.57 0.74 25.02
CA MET A 74 34.17 1.18 25.14
C MET A 74 33.67 1.79 23.82
N LEU A 75 34.50 2.52 23.10
CA LEU A 75 34.14 3.03 21.75
C LEU A 75 33.86 1.89 20.77
N TYR A 76 34.67 0.82 20.82
CA TYR A 76 34.45 -0.37 20.01
C TYR A 76 33.10 -1.04 20.37
N HIS A 77 32.81 -1.21 21.65
CA HIS A 77 31.55 -1.80 22.11
C HIS A 77 30.33 -0.94 21.73
N VAL A 78 30.43 0.38 21.81
CA VAL A 78 29.36 1.30 21.35
C VAL A 78 29.17 1.17 19.82
N ALA A 79 30.25 1.07 19.05
CA ALA A 79 30.14 0.86 17.59
C ALA A 79 29.47 -0.47 17.26
N ALA A 80 29.82 -1.56 17.98
CA ALA A 80 29.15 -2.87 17.84
C ALA A 80 27.65 -2.79 18.22
N ALA A 81 27.32 -2.09 19.30
CA ALA A 81 25.94 -1.87 19.72
C ALA A 81 25.12 -1.07 18.68
N MET A 82 25.74 -0.06 18.06
CA MET A 82 25.09 0.68 16.96
C MET A 82 24.90 -0.19 15.73
N ALA A 83 25.86 -1.10 15.44
CA ALA A 83 25.71 -2.08 14.35
C ALA A 83 24.54 -3.03 14.62
N LEU A 84 24.38 -3.51 15.87
CA LEU A 84 23.25 -4.34 16.27
C LEU A 84 21.89 -3.61 16.11
N VAL A 85 21.78 -2.37 16.58
CA VAL A 85 20.56 -1.56 16.40
C VAL A 85 20.26 -1.37 14.92
N LYS A 86 21.29 -1.08 14.11
CA LYS A 86 21.14 -0.97 12.65
C LYS A 86 20.67 -2.30 12.04
N ALA A 87 21.20 -3.43 12.50
CA ALA A 87 20.79 -4.75 12.04
C ALA A 87 19.29 -4.99 12.32
N PHE A 88 18.79 -4.69 13.53
CA PHE A 88 17.36 -4.78 13.83
C PHE A 88 16.51 -3.93 12.89
N ARG A 89 16.91 -2.69 12.61
CA ARG A 89 16.20 -1.77 11.71
C ARG A 89 16.18 -2.25 10.26
N MET A 90 17.29 -2.85 9.80
CA MET A 90 17.44 -3.29 8.40
C MET A 90 17.01 -4.74 8.15
N HIS A 91 17.21 -5.63 9.11
CA HIS A 91 17.09 -7.09 8.93
C HIS A 91 16.15 -7.76 9.95
N GLY A 92 15.56 -7.01 10.90
CA GLY A 92 14.64 -7.55 11.89
C GLY A 92 13.44 -8.28 11.25
N HIS A 93 12.99 -7.81 10.08
CA HIS A 93 11.94 -8.47 9.32
C HIS A 93 12.26 -9.92 8.91
N LEU A 94 13.55 -10.29 8.80
CA LEU A 94 13.98 -11.64 8.46
C LEU A 94 13.79 -12.63 9.63
N ALA A 95 13.70 -12.12 10.85
CA ALA A 95 13.47 -12.90 12.07
C ALA A 95 12.03 -12.73 12.60
N ALA A 96 11.16 -12.07 11.86
CA ALA A 96 9.78 -11.82 12.26
C ALA A 96 8.87 -13.01 11.95
N HIS A 97 7.92 -13.28 12.85
CA HIS A 97 6.94 -14.37 12.75
C HIS A 97 5.71 -13.92 11.94
N LEU A 98 5.92 -13.68 10.65
CA LEU A 98 4.91 -13.13 9.75
C LEU A 98 3.95 -14.19 9.20
N ASP A 99 4.38 -15.46 9.11
CA ASP A 99 3.58 -16.52 8.49
C ASP A 99 2.63 -17.19 9.50
N PRO A 100 1.30 -17.06 9.34
CA PRO A 100 0.34 -17.77 10.18
C PRO A 100 0.39 -19.31 10.03
N LEU A 101 0.98 -19.81 8.94
CA LEU A 101 1.20 -21.25 8.75
C LEU A 101 2.38 -21.78 9.59
N GLY A 102 3.10 -20.90 10.31
CA GLY A 102 4.16 -21.28 11.23
C GLY A 102 5.47 -21.69 10.53
N THR A 103 5.75 -21.13 9.36
CA THR A 103 7.08 -21.28 8.76
C THR A 103 8.10 -20.53 9.60
N GLU A 104 9.18 -21.21 9.97
CA GLU A 104 10.26 -20.61 10.76
C GLU A 104 10.90 -19.45 10.00
N PRO A 105 11.12 -18.30 10.66
CA PRO A 105 11.82 -17.18 10.07
C PRO A 105 13.23 -17.54 9.62
N LEU A 106 13.71 -16.91 8.54
CA LEU A 106 15.07 -17.12 8.04
C LEU A 106 16.14 -16.72 9.08
N GLY A 107 15.85 -15.68 9.85
CA GLY A 107 16.81 -15.07 10.76
C GLY A 107 17.92 -14.30 10.02
N ASP A 108 18.77 -13.63 10.80
CA ASP A 108 20.01 -13.02 10.33
C ASP A 108 21.03 -13.06 11.47
N PRO A 109 22.24 -13.61 11.27
CA PRO A 109 23.30 -13.64 12.30
C PRO A 109 23.67 -12.26 12.86
N ALA A 110 23.44 -11.18 12.11
CA ALA A 110 23.69 -9.81 12.57
C ALA A 110 22.74 -9.36 13.70
N LEU A 111 21.65 -10.09 13.93
CA LEU A 111 20.69 -9.84 15.03
C LEU A 111 21.14 -10.48 16.36
N ASP A 112 22.16 -11.33 16.32
CA ASP A 112 22.72 -11.96 17.52
C ASP A 112 23.82 -11.07 18.11
N PRO A 113 23.66 -10.55 19.35
CA PRO A 113 24.68 -9.77 20.04
C PRO A 113 26.03 -10.49 20.15
N ALA A 114 26.02 -11.82 20.30
CA ALA A 114 27.24 -12.60 20.42
C ALA A 114 28.10 -12.56 19.16
N SER A 115 27.49 -12.49 17.97
CA SER A 115 28.19 -12.34 16.69
C SER A 115 29.00 -11.03 16.59
N LEU A 116 28.60 -10.02 17.38
CA LEU A 116 29.23 -8.70 17.46
C LEU A 116 30.12 -8.53 18.71
N GLY A 117 30.36 -9.62 19.46
CA GLY A 117 31.15 -9.58 20.69
C GLY A 117 30.47 -8.84 21.85
N LEU A 118 29.16 -8.66 21.83
CA LEU A 118 28.40 -7.97 22.85
C LEU A 118 27.93 -8.99 23.92
N THR A 119 28.66 -9.07 25.03
CA THR A 119 28.23 -9.89 26.20
C THR A 119 27.16 -9.16 27.00
N PRO A 120 26.39 -9.87 27.86
CA PRO A 120 25.41 -9.22 28.75
C PRO A 120 26.01 -8.08 29.60
N GLU A 121 27.24 -8.25 30.11
CA GLU A 121 27.94 -7.24 30.93
C GLU A 121 28.27 -5.99 30.10
N ILE A 122 28.74 -6.16 28.86
CA ILE A 122 29.03 -5.07 27.92
C ILE A 122 27.73 -4.33 27.60
N MET A 123 26.66 -5.05 27.27
CA MET A 123 25.37 -4.45 26.95
C MET A 123 24.78 -3.68 28.14
N ALA A 124 24.95 -4.16 29.36
CA ALA A 124 24.51 -3.47 30.56
C ALA A 124 25.29 -2.17 30.83
N ALA A 125 26.53 -2.05 30.34
CA ALA A 125 27.35 -0.85 30.46
C ALA A 125 27.06 0.22 29.41
N ILE A 126 26.32 -0.09 28.32
CA ILE A 126 26.03 0.85 27.22
C ILE A 126 24.67 1.53 27.43
N PRO A 127 24.62 2.86 27.68
CA PRO A 127 23.36 3.58 27.85
C PRO A 127 22.58 3.64 26.54
N SER A 128 21.28 3.31 26.57
CA SER A 128 20.38 3.35 25.40
C SER A 128 20.34 4.72 24.71
N LYS A 129 20.49 5.80 25.49
CA LYS A 129 20.51 7.17 24.95
C LYS A 129 21.62 7.41 23.92
N VAL A 130 22.78 6.74 24.08
CA VAL A 130 23.91 6.85 23.12
C VAL A 130 23.54 6.23 21.78
N LEU A 131 22.68 5.20 21.79
CA LEU A 131 22.28 4.44 20.60
C LEU A 131 21.15 5.10 19.82
N ARG A 132 20.56 6.18 20.34
CA ARG A 132 19.45 6.92 19.71
C ARG A 132 18.28 6.00 19.35
N ILE A 133 17.90 5.12 20.28
CA ILE A 133 16.73 4.26 20.20
C ILE A 133 15.60 4.84 21.04
N ALA A 134 14.35 4.60 20.62
CA ALA A 134 13.16 5.07 21.31
C ALA A 134 12.38 3.93 22.02
N VAL A 135 12.92 2.71 22.01
CA VAL A 135 12.36 1.61 22.80
C VAL A 135 12.66 1.81 24.29
N PRO A 136 11.88 1.23 25.22
CA PRO A 136 12.13 1.27 26.65
C PRO A 136 13.49 0.64 27.03
N GLY A 137 14.06 1.10 28.18
CA GLY A 137 15.29 0.57 28.74
C GLY A 137 16.36 1.66 28.94
N ALA A 138 17.10 1.63 30.06
CA ALA A 138 18.18 2.56 30.36
C ALA A 138 19.50 2.13 29.68
N THR A 139 19.69 0.83 29.48
CA THR A 139 20.87 0.22 28.85
C THR A 139 20.49 -0.61 27.64
N LEU A 140 21.47 -0.98 26.78
CA LEU A 140 21.24 -1.88 25.66
C LEU A 140 20.68 -3.23 26.13
N ALA A 141 21.18 -3.78 27.25
CA ALA A 141 20.69 -5.05 27.79
C ALA A 141 19.19 -5.00 28.12
N GLU A 142 18.73 -3.89 28.71
CA GLU A 142 17.31 -3.68 29.02
C GLU A 142 16.47 -3.41 27.75
N SER A 143 17.04 -2.75 26.74
CA SER A 143 16.35 -2.36 25.51
C SER A 143 16.26 -3.49 24.48
N LEU A 144 17.17 -4.46 24.52
CA LEU A 144 17.27 -5.53 23.53
C LEU A 144 15.97 -6.35 23.38
N PRO A 145 15.29 -6.80 24.45
CA PRO A 145 14.03 -7.53 24.33
C PRO A 145 12.93 -6.69 23.64
N TYR A 146 12.92 -5.38 23.86
CA TYR A 146 11.98 -4.47 23.20
C TYR A 146 12.32 -4.25 21.74
N LEU A 147 13.61 -4.20 21.36
CA LEU A 147 14.03 -4.17 19.95
C LEU A 147 13.58 -5.45 19.23
N GLN A 148 13.81 -6.62 19.86
CA GLN A 148 13.35 -7.91 19.33
C GLN A 148 11.84 -7.95 19.16
N ALA A 149 11.07 -7.57 20.18
CA ALA A 149 9.61 -7.52 20.12
C ALA A 149 9.10 -6.50 19.08
N THR A 150 9.86 -5.42 18.84
CA THR A 150 9.49 -4.38 17.87
C THR A 150 9.72 -4.83 16.43
N TYR A 151 10.88 -5.42 16.13
CA TYR A 151 11.29 -5.70 14.75
C TYR A 151 11.15 -7.16 14.33
N CYS A 152 11.05 -8.09 15.29
CA CYS A 152 11.01 -9.54 15.03
C CYS A 152 9.72 -10.21 15.53
N GLY A 153 8.68 -9.43 15.84
CA GLY A 153 7.36 -9.94 16.27
C GLY A 153 6.49 -10.40 15.11
N THR A 154 5.18 -10.30 15.30
CA THR A 154 4.16 -10.58 14.27
C THR A 154 3.95 -9.43 13.29
N MET A 155 4.66 -8.33 13.49
CA MET A 155 4.71 -7.16 12.60
C MET A 155 6.16 -6.75 12.41
N ALA A 156 6.52 -6.42 11.16
CA ALA A 156 7.86 -5.99 10.80
C ALA A 156 7.82 -4.82 9.81
N TYR A 157 8.96 -4.17 9.60
CA TYR A 157 9.03 -2.93 8.84
C TYR A 157 10.22 -2.94 7.91
N GLU A 158 10.01 -2.42 6.70
CA GLU A 158 11.07 -2.10 5.78
C GLU A 158 10.98 -0.61 5.43
N ILE A 159 11.87 0.20 6.02
CA ILE A 159 11.87 1.67 5.94
C ILE A 159 13.25 2.26 5.65
N GLU A 160 14.30 1.46 5.74
CA GLU A 160 15.69 1.97 5.65
C GLU A 160 16.11 2.32 4.22
N HIS A 161 15.34 1.88 3.21
CA HIS A 161 15.52 2.21 1.81
C HIS A 161 15.01 3.63 1.45
N ILE A 162 14.16 4.24 2.28
CA ILE A 162 13.58 5.56 2.02
C ILE A 162 14.70 6.61 1.96
N SER A 163 14.76 7.39 0.88
CA SER A 163 15.82 8.38 0.65
C SER A 163 15.72 9.58 1.60
N THR A 164 14.51 9.98 1.99
CA THR A 164 14.25 11.16 2.83
C THR A 164 14.60 10.90 4.29
N HIS A 165 15.55 11.65 4.82
CA HIS A 165 16.01 11.51 6.20
C HIS A 165 14.90 11.77 7.23
N GLU A 166 14.09 12.81 7.02
CA GLU A 166 12.99 13.17 7.93
C GLU A 166 11.98 12.03 8.08
N GLU A 167 11.60 11.39 6.96
CA GLU A 167 10.65 10.28 6.96
C GLU A 167 11.22 9.07 7.72
N ARG A 168 12.49 8.68 7.46
CA ARG A 168 13.13 7.57 8.18
C ARG A 168 13.20 7.82 9.68
N VAL A 169 13.60 9.02 10.10
CA VAL A 169 13.71 9.37 11.54
C VAL A 169 12.34 9.33 12.20
N TRP A 170 11.32 9.89 11.56
CA TRP A 170 9.96 9.88 12.09
C TRP A 170 9.40 8.46 12.18
N LEU A 171 9.60 7.62 11.16
CA LEU A 171 9.17 6.22 11.17
C LEU A 171 9.85 5.44 12.29
N ARG A 172 11.18 5.55 12.44
CA ARG A 172 11.92 4.91 13.53
C ARG A 172 11.37 5.31 14.89
N GLU A 173 11.14 6.61 15.13
CA GLU A 173 10.56 7.11 16.36
C GLU A 173 9.18 6.52 16.65
N LYS A 174 8.28 6.51 15.64
CA LYS A 174 6.93 5.96 15.77
C LYS A 174 6.93 4.44 15.99
N ILE A 175 7.82 3.73 15.32
CA ILE A 175 7.96 2.28 15.43
C ILE A 175 8.51 1.91 16.81
N GLU A 176 9.63 2.49 17.20
CA GLU A 176 10.33 2.14 18.43
C GLU A 176 9.61 2.62 19.70
N SER A 177 8.94 3.78 19.65
CA SER A 177 8.10 4.23 20.78
C SER A 177 6.82 3.42 20.96
N GLY A 178 6.46 2.58 19.98
CA GLY A 178 5.21 1.81 20.00
C GLY A 178 3.94 2.67 19.94
N ALA A 179 4.02 3.93 19.50
CA ALA A 179 2.90 4.88 19.51
C ALA A 179 1.68 4.37 18.73
N HIS A 180 1.87 3.53 17.71
CA HIS A 180 0.84 2.90 16.90
C HIS A 180 0.28 1.60 17.52
N ARG A 181 1.00 0.98 18.47
CA ARG A 181 0.66 -0.30 19.13
C ARG A 181 -0.11 -0.13 20.45
N LYS A 182 -0.87 0.96 20.58
CA LYS A 182 -1.69 1.15 21.78
C LYS A 182 -2.69 0.01 21.91
N PRO A 183 -2.78 -0.65 23.07
CA PRO A 183 -3.75 -1.70 23.33
C PRO A 183 -5.17 -1.21 23.03
N LEU A 184 -6.02 -2.12 22.54
CA LEU A 184 -7.43 -1.83 22.33
C LEU A 184 -8.15 -1.76 23.69
N SER A 185 -9.15 -0.87 23.81
CA SER A 185 -10.07 -0.96 24.94
C SER A 185 -10.94 -2.22 24.84
N PRO A 186 -11.47 -2.72 25.98
CA PRO A 186 -12.36 -3.90 25.95
C PRO A 186 -13.54 -3.75 24.99
N GLU A 187 -14.09 -2.53 24.83
CA GLU A 187 -15.17 -2.24 23.89
C GLU A 187 -14.70 -2.40 22.45
N ARG A 188 -13.48 -1.91 22.15
CA ARG A 188 -12.93 -2.01 20.80
C ARG A 188 -12.49 -3.45 20.48
N GLN A 189 -12.07 -4.21 21.47
CA GLN A 189 -11.78 -5.64 21.34
C GLN A 189 -13.06 -6.43 21.02
N ARG A 190 -14.17 -6.18 21.73
CA ARG A 190 -15.46 -6.79 21.42
C ARG A 190 -15.97 -6.40 20.05
N TRP A 191 -15.82 -5.14 19.65
CA TRP A 191 -16.14 -4.69 18.29
C TRP A 191 -15.34 -5.45 17.23
N LEU A 192 -14.04 -5.64 17.43
CA LEU A 192 -13.19 -6.37 16.48
C LEU A 192 -13.62 -7.84 16.36
N LEU A 193 -13.92 -8.49 17.49
CA LEU A 193 -14.45 -9.85 17.48
C LEU A 193 -15.80 -9.94 16.76
N GLN A 194 -16.68 -8.96 16.96
CA GLN A 194 -17.98 -8.88 16.26
C GLN A 194 -17.76 -8.77 14.75
N ARG A 195 -16.84 -7.89 14.29
CA ARG A 195 -16.56 -7.73 12.87
C ARG A 195 -16.00 -9.00 12.23
N LEU A 196 -15.03 -9.64 12.88
CA LEU A 196 -14.50 -10.93 12.43
C LEU A 196 -15.57 -12.00 12.39
N THR A 197 -16.49 -12.00 13.36
CA THR A 197 -17.61 -12.94 13.39
C THR A 197 -18.58 -12.73 12.22
N GLU A 198 -18.87 -11.48 11.85
CA GLU A 198 -19.70 -11.17 10.68
C GLU A 198 -19.04 -11.60 9.36
N VAL A 199 -17.73 -11.35 9.22
CA VAL A 199 -16.94 -11.76 8.06
C VAL A 199 -16.95 -13.28 7.90
N GLU A 200 -16.60 -14.01 8.97
CA GLU A 200 -16.58 -15.48 8.96
C GLU A 200 -17.98 -16.06 8.72
N ALA A 201 -19.02 -15.50 9.36
CA ALA A 201 -20.38 -15.96 9.19
C ALA A 201 -20.84 -15.90 7.73
N LEU A 202 -20.53 -14.80 7.01
CA LEU A 202 -20.86 -14.66 5.58
C LEU A 202 -20.13 -15.72 4.73
N GLU A 203 -18.85 -15.92 4.95
CA GLU A 203 -18.08 -16.94 4.20
C GLU A 203 -18.65 -18.35 4.41
N ARG A 204 -18.87 -18.72 5.67
CA ARG A 204 -19.43 -20.03 6.03
C ARG A 204 -20.85 -20.22 5.50
N PHE A 205 -21.66 -19.17 5.54
CA PHE A 205 -23.01 -19.18 5.01
C PHE A 205 -23.01 -19.40 3.49
N LEU A 206 -22.23 -18.58 2.75
CA LEU A 206 -22.14 -18.71 1.29
C LEU A 206 -21.57 -20.07 0.88
N HIS A 207 -20.61 -20.61 1.63
CA HIS A 207 -20.05 -21.93 1.38
C HIS A 207 -21.10 -23.05 1.46
N LYS A 208 -21.97 -22.99 2.48
CA LYS A 208 -23.04 -23.99 2.67
C LYS A 208 -24.23 -23.79 1.75
N ALA A 209 -24.69 -22.56 1.60
CA ALA A 209 -25.91 -22.25 0.86
C ALA A 209 -25.72 -22.36 -0.66
N TYR A 210 -24.52 -22.08 -1.16
CA TYR A 210 -24.20 -22.01 -2.60
C TYR A 210 -22.99 -22.88 -2.96
N LEU A 211 -23.05 -24.15 -2.56
CA LEU A 211 -21.98 -25.12 -2.78
C LEU A 211 -21.58 -25.20 -4.26
N GLY A 212 -20.28 -25.14 -4.53
CA GLY A 212 -19.70 -25.23 -5.88
C GLY A 212 -19.80 -23.94 -6.69
N GLN A 213 -20.45 -22.89 -6.19
CA GLN A 213 -20.44 -21.59 -6.84
C GLN A 213 -19.20 -20.77 -6.46
N LYS A 214 -18.62 -20.08 -7.45
CA LYS A 214 -17.47 -19.18 -7.25
C LYS A 214 -17.86 -18.00 -6.37
N ARG A 215 -17.10 -17.77 -5.30
CA ARG A 215 -17.25 -16.62 -4.40
C ARG A 215 -15.92 -15.92 -4.09
N PHE A 216 -14.79 -16.58 -4.38
CA PHE A 216 -13.44 -16.10 -4.08
C PHE A 216 -13.29 -15.68 -2.61
N SER A 217 -13.38 -16.67 -1.73
CA SER A 217 -13.36 -16.52 -0.29
C SER A 217 -12.16 -15.71 0.22
N ILE A 218 -12.42 -14.86 1.22
CA ILE A 218 -11.41 -14.07 1.91
C ILE A 218 -10.71 -14.87 3.03
N GLU A 219 -11.24 -16.03 3.41
CA GLU A 219 -10.77 -16.80 4.57
C GLU A 219 -9.26 -17.04 4.55
N GLY A 220 -8.61 -16.63 5.65
CA GLY A 220 -7.17 -16.59 5.84
C GLY A 220 -6.55 -15.19 5.74
N VAL A 221 -7.31 -14.19 5.25
CA VAL A 221 -6.97 -12.76 5.28
C VAL A 221 -8.19 -11.92 5.70
N ASP A 222 -9.00 -12.47 6.60
CA ASP A 222 -10.27 -11.90 7.07
C ASP A 222 -10.11 -10.52 7.70
N MET A 223 -8.93 -10.24 8.25
CA MET A 223 -8.58 -8.94 8.82
C MET A 223 -8.64 -7.79 7.81
N LEU A 224 -8.72 -8.06 6.50
CA LEU A 224 -8.92 -7.01 5.50
C LEU A 224 -10.12 -6.12 5.84
N VAL A 225 -11.27 -6.69 6.25
CA VAL A 225 -12.48 -5.92 6.54
C VAL A 225 -12.30 -5.00 7.76
N PRO A 226 -11.89 -5.47 8.95
CA PRO A 226 -11.61 -4.59 10.08
C PRO A 226 -10.52 -3.54 9.81
N MET A 227 -9.51 -3.86 8.98
CA MET A 227 -8.49 -2.91 8.56
C MET A 227 -9.06 -1.81 7.67
N LEU A 228 -9.97 -2.13 6.76
CA LEU A 228 -10.69 -1.14 5.94
C LEU A 228 -11.59 -0.25 6.80
N ASP A 229 -12.32 -0.83 7.77
CA ASP A 229 -13.14 -0.07 8.71
C ASP A 229 -12.30 0.99 9.44
N LEU A 230 -11.14 0.58 10.00
CA LEU A 230 -10.24 1.52 10.68
C LEU A 230 -9.64 2.55 9.72
N THR A 231 -9.30 2.15 8.49
CA THR A 231 -8.79 3.05 7.46
C THR A 231 -9.80 4.15 7.13
N ILE A 232 -11.08 3.78 6.98
CA ILE A 232 -12.18 4.71 6.71
C ILE A 232 -12.41 5.65 7.91
N GLU A 233 -12.38 5.11 9.15
CA GLU A 233 -12.46 5.92 10.37
C GLU A 233 -11.34 6.98 10.40
N ARG A 234 -10.10 6.58 10.15
CA ARG A 234 -8.94 7.49 10.13
C ARG A 234 -9.03 8.52 9.00
N ALA A 235 -9.45 8.11 7.81
CA ALA A 235 -9.67 9.04 6.71
C ALA A 235 -10.73 10.10 7.07
N ALA A 236 -11.83 9.69 7.69
CA ALA A 236 -12.87 10.61 8.15
C ALA A 236 -12.37 11.56 9.24
N GLU A 237 -11.56 11.07 10.21
CA GLU A 237 -10.92 11.88 11.24
C GLU A 237 -10.00 12.95 10.62
N SER A 238 -9.21 12.58 9.61
CA SER A 238 -8.30 13.47 8.86
C SER A 238 -9.03 14.43 7.91
N GLY A 239 -10.38 14.36 7.83
CA GLY A 239 -11.19 15.30 7.06
C GLY A 239 -11.60 14.84 5.67
N ALA A 240 -11.28 13.60 5.26
CA ALA A 240 -11.72 13.05 3.99
C ALA A 240 -13.26 12.96 3.93
N ARG A 241 -13.79 13.19 2.73
CA ARG A 241 -15.21 13.06 2.40
C ARG A 241 -15.51 11.79 1.63
N ASP A 242 -14.48 11.27 0.98
CA ASP A 242 -14.57 10.11 0.12
C ASP A 242 -13.42 9.12 0.39
N VAL A 243 -13.73 7.82 0.32
CA VAL A 243 -12.74 6.75 0.21
C VAL A 243 -13.01 6.00 -1.09
N VAL A 244 -11.99 5.85 -1.93
CA VAL A 244 -12.09 5.15 -3.21
C VAL A 244 -11.31 3.86 -3.13
N LEU A 245 -12.04 2.74 -3.15
CA LEU A 245 -11.46 1.40 -3.07
C LEU A 245 -11.31 0.78 -4.48
N GLY A 246 -10.23 0.04 -4.68
CA GLY A 246 -10.09 -0.88 -5.80
C GLY A 246 -9.54 -2.21 -5.33
N MET A 247 -10.08 -3.29 -5.85
CA MET A 247 -9.63 -4.64 -5.51
C MET A 247 -9.96 -5.62 -6.62
N ALA A 248 -9.24 -6.75 -6.64
CA ALA A 248 -9.60 -7.90 -7.44
C ALA A 248 -10.85 -8.62 -6.85
N HIS A 249 -11.10 -9.83 -7.31
CA HIS A 249 -12.31 -10.58 -6.95
C HIS A 249 -12.29 -11.17 -5.53
N ARG A 250 -11.11 -11.52 -4.97
CA ARG A 250 -11.02 -12.21 -3.67
C ARG A 250 -11.41 -11.29 -2.50
N GLY A 251 -12.39 -11.74 -1.71
CA GLY A 251 -12.95 -10.98 -0.58
C GLY A 251 -13.92 -9.88 -0.99
N ARG A 252 -14.18 -9.68 -2.30
CA ARG A 252 -15.03 -8.58 -2.78
C ARG A 252 -16.45 -8.63 -2.23
N LEU A 253 -17.04 -9.81 -2.10
CA LEU A 253 -18.39 -9.96 -1.54
C LEU A 253 -18.45 -9.51 -0.07
N ASN A 254 -17.42 -9.82 0.70
CA ASN A 254 -17.29 -9.35 2.09
C ASN A 254 -17.14 -7.83 2.17
N VAL A 255 -16.29 -7.23 1.32
CA VAL A 255 -16.13 -5.77 1.24
C VAL A 255 -17.43 -5.09 0.80
N LEU A 256 -18.15 -5.64 -0.18
CA LEU A 256 -19.47 -5.14 -0.60
C LEU A 256 -20.47 -5.15 0.56
N ALA A 257 -20.58 -6.27 1.30
CA ALA A 257 -21.52 -6.40 2.40
C ALA A 257 -21.14 -5.50 3.58
N HIS A 258 -19.90 -5.58 4.05
CA HIS A 258 -19.52 -5.06 5.35
C HIS A 258 -18.88 -3.67 5.30
N THR A 259 -18.20 -3.31 4.20
CA THR A 259 -17.55 -2.01 4.07
C THR A 259 -18.41 -1.03 3.28
N ILE A 260 -19.05 -1.48 2.20
CA ILE A 260 -19.94 -0.63 1.39
C ILE A 260 -21.37 -0.60 1.96
N GLY A 261 -21.76 -1.64 2.70
CA GLY A 261 -23.10 -1.76 3.27
C GLY A 261 -24.14 -2.28 2.27
N ARG A 262 -23.72 -3.06 1.27
CA ARG A 262 -24.65 -3.70 0.33
C ARG A 262 -25.51 -4.73 1.07
N PRO A 263 -26.85 -4.70 0.94
CA PRO A 263 -27.73 -5.67 1.60
C PRO A 263 -27.41 -7.11 1.20
N TYR A 264 -27.47 -8.03 2.16
CA TYR A 264 -27.21 -9.46 1.91
C TYR A 264 -28.20 -10.05 0.90
N GLU A 265 -29.44 -9.60 0.90
CA GLU A 265 -30.48 -10.01 -0.05
C GLU A 265 -30.04 -9.76 -1.50
N THR A 266 -29.38 -8.63 -1.76
CA THR A 266 -28.84 -8.32 -3.08
C THR A 266 -27.73 -9.28 -3.48
N ILE A 267 -26.84 -9.61 -2.54
CA ILE A 267 -25.77 -10.59 -2.77
C ILE A 267 -26.38 -11.98 -3.03
N PHE A 268 -27.38 -12.39 -2.24
CA PHE A 268 -28.04 -13.69 -2.43
C PHE A 268 -28.78 -13.76 -3.77
N ALA A 269 -29.41 -12.67 -4.20
CA ALA A 269 -30.05 -12.59 -5.51
C ALA A 269 -29.09 -12.89 -6.67
N GLU A 270 -27.84 -12.45 -6.57
CA GLU A 270 -26.80 -12.73 -7.58
C GLU A 270 -26.38 -14.21 -7.61
N PHE A 271 -26.52 -14.93 -6.49
CA PHE A 271 -26.30 -16.39 -6.45
C PHE A 271 -27.51 -17.18 -6.92
N GLU A 272 -28.73 -16.73 -6.64
CA GLU A 272 -29.98 -17.40 -7.03
C GLU A 272 -30.39 -17.07 -8.48
N GLY A 273 -30.10 -15.84 -8.95
CA GLY A 273 -30.58 -15.29 -10.23
C GLY A 273 -29.91 -15.87 -11.47
N GLY A 274 -28.79 -16.57 -11.35
CA GLY A 274 -28.18 -17.30 -12.47
C GLY A 274 -29.11 -18.37 -13.08
N ARG A 275 -30.21 -18.71 -12.40
CA ARG A 275 -31.26 -19.61 -12.89
C ARG A 275 -32.53 -18.91 -13.38
N GLN A 276 -32.73 -17.61 -13.05
CA GLN A 276 -33.95 -16.86 -13.39
C GLN A 276 -33.75 -15.76 -14.44
N VAL A 277 -32.52 -15.37 -14.75
CA VAL A 277 -32.22 -14.41 -15.84
C VAL A 277 -32.53 -15.00 -17.21
N GLU A 278 -32.57 -16.33 -17.37
CA GLU A 278 -33.10 -16.98 -18.58
C GLU A 278 -34.63 -16.83 -18.74
N ALA A 279 -35.34 -16.39 -17.73
CA ALA A 279 -36.79 -16.20 -17.73
C ALA A 279 -37.25 -14.72 -17.87
N GLY A 280 -36.41 -13.88 -18.38
CA GLY A 280 -36.83 -12.67 -19.13
C GLY A 280 -37.38 -11.49 -18.35
N GLN A 281 -36.88 -11.13 -17.16
CA GLN A 281 -37.15 -9.82 -16.57
C GLN A 281 -36.19 -9.50 -15.40
N LEU A 282 -35.01 -9.13 -15.67
CA LEU A 282 -34.15 -8.25 -14.85
C LEU A 282 -32.79 -8.16 -15.55
N THR A 283 -32.71 -7.34 -16.56
CA THR A 283 -31.42 -6.80 -17.00
C THR A 283 -30.96 -5.84 -15.92
N PRO A 284 -29.84 -6.10 -15.23
CA PRO A 284 -29.19 -5.04 -14.48
C PRO A 284 -28.85 -3.95 -15.51
N GLU A 285 -29.34 -2.75 -15.31
CA GLU A 285 -28.92 -1.61 -16.09
C GLU A 285 -27.40 -1.48 -15.93
N GLY A 286 -26.62 -1.87 -16.93
CA GLY A 286 -25.16 -1.77 -16.87
C GLY A 286 -24.36 -2.90 -17.50
N GLY A 287 -24.95 -3.76 -18.30
CA GLY A 287 -24.18 -4.75 -19.06
C GLY A 287 -24.57 -6.19 -18.77
N THR A 288 -25.07 -6.82 -19.82
CA THR A 288 -25.30 -8.26 -19.84
C THR A 288 -23.96 -8.98 -19.86
N GLY A 289 -23.68 -9.80 -18.86
CA GLY A 289 -22.60 -10.77 -18.89
C GLY A 289 -21.41 -10.50 -17.98
N ASP A 290 -21.41 -9.44 -17.16
CA ASP A 290 -20.36 -9.29 -16.17
C ASP A 290 -20.66 -10.11 -14.91
N VAL A 291 -19.58 -10.59 -14.26
CA VAL A 291 -19.69 -11.49 -13.12
C VAL A 291 -19.83 -10.66 -11.82
N LYS A 292 -20.63 -11.17 -10.88
CA LYS A 292 -20.97 -10.52 -9.61
C LYS A 292 -19.77 -9.94 -8.82
N TYR A 293 -18.59 -10.47 -9.00
CA TYR A 293 -17.37 -10.01 -8.34
C TYR A 293 -16.56 -8.97 -9.12
N HIS A 294 -17.14 -8.40 -10.20
CA HIS A 294 -16.57 -7.25 -10.93
C HIS A 294 -17.37 -5.95 -10.69
N HIS A 295 -18.58 -6.05 -10.16
CA HIS A 295 -19.44 -4.90 -9.95
C HIS A 295 -18.84 -3.90 -8.97
N GLY A 296 -18.95 -2.61 -9.30
CA GLY A 296 -18.70 -1.51 -8.38
C GLY A 296 -19.92 -1.24 -7.51
N ALA A 297 -19.69 -0.50 -6.44
CA ALA A 297 -20.76 -0.02 -5.57
C ALA A 297 -20.31 1.24 -4.83
N GLU A 298 -21.27 2.03 -4.37
CA GLU A 298 -21.03 3.19 -3.52
C GLU A 298 -22.02 3.17 -2.36
N GLY A 299 -21.55 3.52 -1.16
CA GLY A 299 -22.34 3.57 0.05
C GLY A 299 -21.88 4.67 0.99
N ALA A 300 -22.73 5.02 1.95
CA ALA A 300 -22.39 5.88 3.06
C ALA A 300 -21.93 5.03 4.24
N TYR A 301 -20.69 5.17 4.66
CA TYR A 301 -20.16 4.55 5.86
C TYR A 301 -20.30 5.51 7.04
N VAL A 302 -20.86 5.03 8.15
CA VAL A 302 -20.98 5.82 9.38
C VAL A 302 -19.89 5.36 10.35
N THR A 303 -18.96 6.25 10.66
CA THR A 303 -17.88 5.99 11.60
C THR A 303 -18.38 5.79 13.02
N SER A 304 -17.55 5.23 13.90
CA SER A 304 -17.85 5.10 15.34
C SER A 304 -18.15 6.44 16.02
N ALA A 305 -17.62 7.55 15.48
CA ALA A 305 -17.92 8.92 15.93
C ALA A 305 -19.22 9.52 15.31
N GLY A 306 -19.99 8.74 14.54
CA GLY A 306 -21.22 9.18 13.89
C GLY A 306 -21.03 10.05 12.64
N LYS A 307 -19.80 10.20 12.13
CA LYS A 307 -19.54 10.94 10.91
C LYS A 307 -19.78 10.06 9.69
N ALA A 308 -20.58 10.55 8.74
CA ALA A 308 -20.80 9.87 7.47
C ALA A 308 -19.67 10.23 6.47
N ILE A 309 -19.18 9.22 5.76
CA ILE A 309 -18.19 9.36 4.68
C ILE A 309 -18.63 8.48 3.49
N THR A 310 -18.43 8.96 2.27
CA THR A 310 -18.75 8.18 1.09
C THR A 310 -17.64 7.17 0.82
N VAL A 311 -18.01 5.89 0.67
CA VAL A 311 -17.08 4.83 0.30
C VAL A 311 -17.52 4.25 -1.04
N SER A 312 -16.63 4.28 -2.02
CA SER A 312 -16.90 3.74 -3.35
C SER A 312 -15.91 2.64 -3.72
N LEU A 313 -16.43 1.47 -4.08
CA LEU A 313 -15.66 0.37 -4.65
C LEU A 313 -15.72 0.44 -6.17
N SER A 314 -14.58 0.63 -6.81
CA SER A 314 -14.50 0.71 -8.27
C SER A 314 -14.85 -0.62 -8.91
N PRO A 315 -15.62 -0.65 -10.01
CA PRO A 315 -15.73 -1.85 -10.84
C PRO A 315 -14.34 -2.22 -11.37
N ASN A 316 -14.08 -3.51 -11.57
CA ASN A 316 -12.81 -3.97 -12.08
C ASN A 316 -12.98 -4.98 -13.21
N PRO A 317 -12.04 -5.06 -14.17
CA PRO A 317 -11.99 -6.15 -15.15
C PRO A 317 -11.34 -7.40 -14.55
N SER A 318 -11.36 -8.50 -15.29
CA SER A 318 -10.58 -9.71 -14.95
C SER A 318 -9.06 -9.51 -15.05
N HIS A 319 -8.60 -8.46 -15.71
CA HIS A 319 -7.19 -8.08 -15.77
C HIS A 319 -6.76 -7.55 -14.40
N LEU A 320 -5.97 -8.34 -13.68
CA LEU A 320 -5.52 -8.00 -12.33
C LEU A 320 -4.70 -6.72 -12.34
N GLU A 321 -4.85 -5.90 -11.28
CA GLU A 321 -4.16 -4.65 -10.99
C GLU A 321 -4.55 -3.45 -11.87
N TYR A 322 -5.28 -3.62 -12.98
CA TYR A 322 -5.70 -2.51 -13.83
C TYR A 322 -6.68 -1.55 -13.14
N VAL A 323 -7.33 -1.98 -12.07
CA VAL A 323 -8.17 -1.10 -11.24
C VAL A 323 -7.36 -0.11 -10.40
N SER A 324 -6.09 -0.40 -10.09
CA SER A 324 -5.25 0.43 -9.20
C SER A 324 -5.05 1.85 -9.75
N PRO A 325 -4.58 2.09 -10.99
CA PRO A 325 -4.48 3.44 -11.54
C PRO A 325 -5.86 4.11 -11.73
N VAL A 326 -6.92 3.32 -11.92
CA VAL A 326 -8.30 3.86 -11.99
C VAL A 326 -8.73 4.42 -10.63
N VAL A 327 -8.38 3.75 -9.52
CA VAL A 327 -8.65 4.23 -8.16
C VAL A 327 -7.95 5.56 -7.90
N ASP A 328 -6.67 5.65 -8.26
CA ASP A 328 -5.90 6.89 -8.11
C ASP A 328 -6.50 8.02 -8.96
N GLY A 329 -6.85 7.74 -10.21
CA GLY A 329 -7.50 8.72 -11.08
C GLY A 329 -8.85 9.20 -10.54
N ARG A 330 -9.69 8.29 -10.00
CA ARG A 330 -10.98 8.62 -9.37
C ARG A 330 -10.78 9.44 -8.09
N ALA A 331 -9.85 9.05 -7.23
CA ALA A 331 -9.53 9.80 -6.01
C ALA A 331 -9.01 11.19 -6.37
N ARG A 332 -8.08 11.30 -7.31
CA ARG A 332 -7.57 12.58 -7.83
C ARG A 332 -8.68 13.47 -8.36
N ALA A 333 -9.66 12.91 -9.07
CA ALA A 333 -10.81 13.65 -9.57
C ALA A 333 -11.69 14.20 -8.43
N LYS A 334 -11.93 13.41 -7.37
CA LYS A 334 -12.66 13.83 -6.17
C LYS A 334 -11.89 14.86 -5.33
N GLN A 335 -10.58 14.83 -5.35
CA GLN A 335 -9.67 15.79 -4.72
C GLN A 335 -9.57 17.11 -5.48
N THR A 336 -10.01 17.17 -6.75
CA THR A 336 -9.80 18.33 -7.61
C THR A 336 -11.08 19.13 -7.77
N GLN A 337 -11.12 20.33 -7.18
CA GLN A 337 -12.18 21.30 -7.40
C GLN A 337 -11.92 22.04 -8.72
N ARG A 338 -12.85 21.89 -9.68
CA ARG A 338 -12.74 22.48 -11.03
C ARG A 338 -13.58 23.74 -11.23
N ARG A 339 -14.26 24.20 -10.17
CA ARG A 339 -15.04 25.44 -10.21
C ARG A 339 -14.10 26.63 -9.99
N GLY A 340 -14.03 27.54 -10.95
CA GLY A 340 -13.16 28.72 -10.87
C GLY A 340 -12.14 28.78 -12.02
N ARG A 341 -11.28 29.77 -11.98
CA ARG A 341 -10.26 30.02 -13.02
C ARG A 341 -9.13 29.00 -13.02
N GLU A 342 -8.79 28.50 -11.85
CA GLU A 342 -7.72 27.51 -11.67
C GLU A 342 -8.24 26.30 -10.87
N PRO A 343 -7.94 25.07 -11.29
CA PRO A 343 -8.27 23.89 -10.52
C PRO A 343 -7.52 23.90 -9.18
N HIS A 344 -8.24 23.67 -8.09
CA HIS A 344 -7.64 23.50 -6.77
C HIS A 344 -7.59 22.01 -6.40
N HIS A 345 -6.42 21.50 -6.03
CA HIS A 345 -6.21 20.13 -5.60
C HIS A 345 -6.06 20.07 -4.06
N ASP A 346 -6.96 19.34 -3.42
CA ASP A 346 -6.96 19.06 -1.99
C ASP A 346 -6.74 17.54 -1.77
N PRO A 347 -5.51 17.09 -1.46
CA PRO A 347 -5.20 15.67 -1.30
C PRO A 347 -5.86 15.03 -0.08
N THR A 348 -6.41 15.83 0.84
CA THR A 348 -7.10 15.33 2.04
C THR A 348 -8.56 14.97 1.76
N ALA A 349 -9.15 15.51 0.68
CA ALA A 349 -10.58 15.35 0.39
C ALA A 349 -11.01 13.93 0.07
N ALA A 350 -10.12 13.10 -0.48
CA ALA A 350 -10.40 11.69 -0.77
C ALA A 350 -9.18 10.82 -0.52
N LEU A 351 -9.41 9.61 0.01
CA LEU A 351 -8.38 8.59 0.23
C LEU A 351 -8.50 7.50 -0.83
N PRO A 352 -7.48 7.25 -1.67
CA PRO A 352 -7.39 6.04 -2.47
C PRO A 352 -6.87 4.86 -1.63
N VAL A 353 -7.49 3.69 -1.83
CA VAL A 353 -7.05 2.42 -1.25
C VAL A 353 -7.02 1.37 -2.35
N ALA A 354 -5.85 0.85 -2.66
CA ALA A 354 -5.64 -0.20 -3.63
C ALA A 354 -5.36 -1.53 -2.91
N ILE A 355 -6.21 -2.53 -3.13
CA ILE A 355 -6.11 -3.85 -2.51
C ILE A 355 -5.61 -4.83 -3.56
N HIS A 356 -4.47 -5.43 -3.30
CA HIS A 356 -3.70 -6.27 -4.22
C HIS A 356 -3.68 -7.73 -3.81
N GLY A 357 -3.53 -8.64 -4.78
CA GLY A 357 -3.05 -9.99 -4.53
C GLY A 357 -1.52 -10.04 -4.56
N ASP A 358 -0.89 -10.88 -3.76
CA ASP A 358 0.57 -10.99 -3.63
C ASP A 358 1.27 -11.33 -4.94
N ALA A 359 0.81 -12.32 -5.66
CA ALA A 359 1.38 -12.71 -6.95
C ALA A 359 1.16 -11.63 -8.03
N ALA A 360 0.03 -10.94 -8.00
CA ALA A 360 -0.29 -9.89 -8.94
C ALA A 360 0.54 -8.62 -8.68
N PHE A 361 0.71 -8.23 -7.42
CA PHE A 361 1.51 -7.05 -7.05
C PHE A 361 2.96 -7.18 -7.51
N ALA A 362 3.57 -8.34 -7.31
CA ALA A 362 4.94 -8.58 -7.73
C ALA A 362 5.09 -8.77 -9.25
N GLY A 363 4.06 -9.32 -9.93
CA GLY A 363 4.17 -9.81 -11.30
C GLY A 363 3.56 -8.93 -12.39
N GLN A 364 2.61 -8.05 -12.06
CA GLN A 364 1.90 -7.23 -13.06
C GLN A 364 2.60 -5.88 -13.28
N GLY A 365 3.04 -5.61 -14.52
CA GLY A 365 3.76 -4.37 -14.86
C GLY A 365 2.99 -3.08 -14.53
N VAL A 366 1.65 -3.12 -14.60
CA VAL A 366 0.80 -1.97 -14.25
C VAL A 366 0.93 -1.53 -12.79
N VAL A 367 1.38 -2.41 -11.89
CA VAL A 367 1.68 -2.04 -10.49
C VAL A 367 2.84 -1.05 -10.45
N ALA A 368 3.97 -1.38 -11.12
CA ALA A 368 5.12 -0.48 -11.20
C ALA A 368 4.74 0.87 -11.84
N GLU A 369 3.90 0.85 -12.89
CA GLU A 369 3.38 2.06 -13.52
C GLU A 369 2.54 2.88 -12.54
N THR A 370 1.67 2.25 -11.75
CA THR A 370 0.84 2.91 -10.75
C THR A 370 1.69 3.54 -9.64
N LEU A 371 2.65 2.79 -9.07
CA LEU A 371 3.56 3.31 -8.05
C LEU A 371 4.38 4.50 -8.57
N ASN A 372 4.78 4.46 -9.85
CA ASN A 372 5.49 5.58 -10.49
C ASN A 372 4.61 6.84 -10.59
N LEU A 373 3.30 6.73 -10.66
CA LEU A 373 2.39 7.89 -10.67
C LEU A 373 2.31 8.60 -9.32
N GLY A 374 2.52 7.90 -8.20
CA GLY A 374 2.29 8.38 -6.83
C GLY A 374 3.00 9.69 -6.49
N ALA A 375 4.25 9.88 -6.95
CA ALA A 375 5.03 11.10 -6.71
C ALA A 375 4.91 12.15 -7.82
N LEU A 376 4.29 11.84 -8.98
CA LEU A 376 4.22 12.76 -10.12
C LEU A 376 3.19 13.88 -9.88
N LYS A 377 3.59 15.12 -10.10
CA LYS A 377 2.78 16.32 -9.85
C LYS A 377 1.38 16.27 -10.46
N GLY A 378 1.24 15.72 -11.66
CA GLY A 378 -0.03 15.61 -12.38
C GLY A 378 -0.95 14.49 -11.89
N TYR A 379 -0.41 13.50 -11.17
CA TYR A 379 -1.10 12.25 -10.82
C TYR A 379 -1.23 12.00 -9.31
N ARG A 380 -0.29 12.50 -8.50
CA ARG A 380 -0.25 12.26 -7.05
C ARG A 380 -1.58 12.53 -6.37
N THR A 381 -1.93 11.65 -5.43
CA THR A 381 -3.18 11.67 -4.65
C THR A 381 -2.98 12.10 -3.20
N GLY A 382 -1.76 12.46 -2.81
CA GLY A 382 -1.43 12.68 -1.40
C GLY A 382 -1.33 11.39 -0.60
N GLY A 383 -0.92 10.31 -1.26
CA GLY A 383 -0.66 8.99 -0.72
C GLY A 383 -1.82 8.01 -0.90
N THR A 384 -1.53 6.93 -1.58
CA THR A 384 -2.40 5.75 -1.72
C THR A 384 -2.03 4.74 -0.64
N LEU A 385 -3.03 4.19 0.05
CA LEU A 385 -2.84 3.02 0.90
C LEU A 385 -2.89 1.77 0.03
N HIS A 386 -1.75 1.11 -0.13
CA HIS A 386 -1.64 -0.19 -0.80
C HIS A 386 -1.76 -1.31 0.23
N LEU A 387 -2.73 -2.19 0.07
CA LEU A 387 -3.02 -3.31 0.96
C LEU A 387 -2.83 -4.61 0.18
N ILE A 388 -1.75 -5.35 0.43
CA ILE A 388 -1.51 -6.65 -0.20
C ILE A 388 -2.18 -7.72 0.65
N THR A 389 -3.22 -8.37 0.12
CA THR A 389 -3.83 -9.56 0.71
C THR A 389 -3.00 -10.79 0.31
N ASN A 390 -1.87 -10.96 1.02
CA ASN A 390 -0.86 -11.95 0.72
C ASN A 390 -1.28 -13.34 1.24
N ASN A 391 -1.81 -14.17 0.36
CA ASN A 391 -2.22 -15.52 0.70
C ASN A 391 -1.18 -16.59 0.36
N GLN A 392 0.03 -16.20 0.00
CA GLN A 392 1.22 -17.02 -0.21
C GLN A 392 1.11 -18.03 -1.37
N VAL A 393 0.13 -17.87 -2.26
CA VAL A 393 -0.03 -18.73 -3.44
C VAL A 393 -0.63 -17.96 -4.60
N GLY A 394 -0.03 -18.04 -5.78
CA GLY A 394 -0.53 -17.42 -7.02
C GLY A 394 -1.25 -18.46 -7.88
N PHE A 395 -2.58 -18.50 -7.86
CA PHE A 395 -3.40 -19.54 -8.50
C PHE A 395 -3.02 -20.94 -7.98
N THR A 396 -2.04 -21.61 -8.60
CA THR A 396 -1.46 -22.90 -8.18
C THR A 396 0.07 -22.84 -8.08
N THR A 397 0.65 -21.65 -8.04
CA THR A 397 2.10 -21.41 -8.06
C THR A 397 2.57 -20.98 -6.67
N ASP A 398 3.56 -21.67 -6.13
CA ASP A 398 4.20 -21.33 -4.87
C ASP A 398 5.00 -20.03 -4.97
N MET A 399 5.28 -19.40 -3.83
CA MET A 399 5.96 -18.10 -3.79
C MET A 399 7.34 -18.14 -4.46
N GLU A 400 8.09 -19.22 -4.28
CA GLU A 400 9.43 -19.41 -4.82
C GLU A 400 9.45 -19.46 -6.35
N ASP A 401 8.37 -19.97 -6.96
CA ASP A 401 8.19 -20.03 -8.40
C ASP A 401 7.50 -18.80 -8.99
N ALA A 402 6.87 -17.97 -8.12
CA ALA A 402 6.07 -16.82 -8.54
C ALA A 402 6.87 -15.51 -8.60
N ARG A 403 7.94 -15.37 -7.82
CA ARG A 403 8.73 -14.13 -7.73
C ARG A 403 10.17 -14.39 -7.31
N SER A 404 11.08 -13.54 -7.80
CA SER A 404 12.50 -13.57 -7.43
C SER A 404 12.80 -12.81 -6.14
N THR A 405 11.86 -11.98 -5.67
CA THR A 405 11.99 -11.18 -4.46
C THR A 405 11.51 -11.96 -3.25
N ARG A 406 12.03 -11.62 -2.06
CA ARG A 406 11.59 -12.25 -0.82
C ARG A 406 10.11 -11.97 -0.53
N TYR A 407 9.72 -10.72 -0.58
CA TYR A 407 8.34 -10.30 -0.31
C TYR A 407 7.65 -9.87 -1.60
N ALA A 408 6.34 -10.03 -1.64
CA ALA A 408 5.51 -9.52 -2.73
C ALA A 408 5.61 -7.99 -2.86
N SER A 409 5.80 -7.31 -1.73
CA SER A 409 5.91 -5.85 -1.60
C SER A 409 7.25 -5.26 -2.01
N ASP A 410 8.28 -6.06 -2.27
CA ASP A 410 9.65 -5.57 -2.55
C ASP A 410 9.75 -4.59 -3.72
N LEU A 411 8.82 -4.64 -4.67
CA LEU A 411 8.73 -3.68 -5.76
C LEU A 411 8.60 -2.23 -5.25
N ALA A 412 7.90 -2.01 -4.14
CA ALA A 412 7.65 -0.70 -3.56
C ALA A 412 8.92 0.00 -3.05
N LYS A 413 9.98 -0.77 -2.74
CA LYS A 413 11.27 -0.24 -2.28
C LYS A 413 11.92 0.69 -3.32
N GLY A 414 11.75 0.38 -4.61
CA GLY A 414 12.29 1.18 -5.71
C GLY A 414 11.62 2.55 -5.86
N PHE A 415 10.52 2.78 -5.15
CA PHE A 415 9.73 4.01 -5.18
C PHE A 415 9.77 4.78 -3.85
N ASP A 416 10.69 4.44 -2.96
CA ASP A 416 10.82 5.06 -1.62
C ASP A 416 9.57 4.90 -0.73
N ILE A 417 8.77 3.85 -0.94
CA ILE A 417 7.51 3.61 -0.22
C ILE A 417 7.77 2.73 1.00
N PRO A 418 7.40 3.13 2.24
CA PRO A 418 7.53 2.31 3.42
C PRO A 418 6.64 1.07 3.35
N ILE A 419 7.16 -0.05 3.86
CA ILE A 419 6.45 -1.34 3.87
C ILE A 419 6.28 -1.79 5.32
N ILE A 420 5.05 -2.19 5.66
CA ILE A 420 4.68 -2.77 6.94
C ILE A 420 4.17 -4.19 6.67
N HIS A 421 4.88 -5.19 7.15
CA HIS A 421 4.43 -6.57 7.12
C HIS A 421 3.68 -6.90 8.40
N VAL A 422 2.59 -7.64 8.29
CA VAL A 422 1.82 -8.07 9.47
C VAL A 422 1.21 -9.44 9.25
N ASN A 423 1.29 -10.29 10.29
CA ASN A 423 0.65 -11.59 10.33
C ASN A 423 -0.88 -11.42 10.44
N ALA A 424 -1.64 -11.99 9.49
CA ALA A 424 -3.09 -11.84 9.42
C ALA A 424 -3.85 -12.48 10.59
N ASP A 425 -3.22 -13.39 11.33
CA ASP A 425 -3.80 -14.01 12.52
C ASP A 425 -3.57 -13.19 13.81
N ASP A 426 -2.73 -12.14 13.76
CA ASP A 426 -2.60 -11.17 14.85
C ASP A 426 -3.53 -9.96 14.63
N ALA A 427 -4.77 -10.09 15.11
CA ALA A 427 -5.83 -9.13 14.85
C ALA A 427 -5.51 -7.70 15.34
N GLU A 428 -4.86 -7.55 16.50
CA GLU A 428 -4.52 -6.22 17.04
C GLU A 428 -3.29 -5.61 16.35
N ALA A 429 -2.33 -6.44 15.92
CA ALA A 429 -1.20 -5.99 15.12
C ALA A 429 -1.66 -5.47 13.74
N CYS A 430 -2.64 -6.12 13.11
CA CYS A 430 -3.23 -5.65 11.86
C CYS A 430 -3.82 -4.25 11.96
N LEU A 431 -4.56 -3.95 13.04
CA LEU A 431 -5.06 -2.60 13.28
C LEU A 431 -3.93 -1.60 13.61
N SER A 432 -2.86 -2.07 14.26
CA SER A 432 -1.68 -1.24 14.54
C SER A 432 -0.93 -0.87 13.27
N ALA A 433 -0.84 -1.78 12.29
CA ALA A 433 -0.28 -1.51 10.97
C ALA A 433 -1.05 -0.38 10.25
N VAL A 434 -2.38 -0.42 10.27
CA VAL A 434 -3.23 0.66 9.71
C VAL A 434 -2.99 1.99 10.41
N ARG A 435 -2.86 2.00 11.76
CA ARG A 435 -2.59 3.24 12.51
C ARG A 435 -1.27 3.90 12.09
N LEU A 436 -0.22 3.10 11.91
CA LEU A 436 1.08 3.61 11.46
C LEU A 436 1.01 4.11 10.02
N ALA A 437 0.43 3.31 9.12
CA ALA A 437 0.29 3.65 7.71
C ALA A 437 -0.49 4.95 7.51
N MET A 438 -1.63 5.11 8.17
CA MET A 438 -2.45 6.31 8.05
C MET A 438 -1.77 7.52 8.67
N ALA A 439 -1.07 7.37 9.82
CA ALA A 439 -0.31 8.46 10.42
C ALA A 439 0.86 8.93 9.53
N TYR A 440 1.52 8.01 8.83
CA TYR A 440 2.57 8.35 7.85
C TYR A 440 1.98 9.11 6.67
N ARG A 441 0.93 8.57 6.06
CA ARG A 441 0.23 9.21 4.94
C ARG A 441 -0.26 10.62 5.29
N ASP A 442 -0.88 10.78 6.44
CA ASP A 442 -1.42 12.09 6.87
C ASP A 442 -0.30 13.13 7.07
N LYS A 443 0.87 12.69 7.51
CA LYS A 443 2.00 13.60 7.73
C LYS A 443 2.76 13.93 6.44
N PHE A 444 3.04 12.92 5.61
CA PHE A 444 3.97 13.08 4.48
C PHE A 444 3.27 13.13 3.13
N HIS A 445 1.99 12.77 3.07
CA HIS A 445 1.21 12.71 1.83
C HIS A 445 1.86 11.83 0.76
N GLN A 446 2.43 10.70 1.21
CA GLN A 446 3.08 9.67 0.39
C GLN A 446 2.36 8.33 0.50
N ASP A 447 2.61 7.47 -0.48
CA ASP A 447 2.08 6.11 -0.52
C ASP A 447 2.68 5.28 0.62
N VAL A 448 1.95 4.24 1.02
CA VAL A 448 2.38 3.27 2.03
C VAL A 448 1.84 1.89 1.69
N VAL A 449 2.65 0.86 1.90
CA VAL A 449 2.26 -0.53 1.68
C VAL A 449 2.08 -1.24 3.01
N ILE A 450 0.95 -1.96 3.16
CA ILE A 450 0.77 -2.98 4.19
C ILE A 450 0.70 -4.34 3.50
N ASP A 451 1.62 -5.23 3.83
CA ASP A 451 1.64 -6.61 3.39
C ASP A 451 0.98 -7.48 4.48
N LEU A 452 -0.31 -7.79 4.30
CA LEU A 452 -1.11 -8.63 5.19
C LEU A 452 -0.84 -10.09 4.84
N VAL A 453 0.09 -10.71 5.57
CA VAL A 453 0.54 -12.08 5.33
C VAL A 453 -0.42 -13.07 5.99
N GLY A 454 -1.14 -13.78 5.16
CA GLY A 454 -2.13 -14.77 5.57
C GLY A 454 -2.00 -16.07 4.77
N TYR A 455 -3.13 -16.69 4.50
CA TYR A 455 -3.23 -17.88 3.66
C TYR A 455 -4.56 -17.88 2.89
N ARG A 456 -4.75 -18.85 2.03
CA ARG A 456 -6.00 -19.06 1.29
C ARG A 456 -6.62 -20.39 1.72
N ARG A 457 -7.77 -20.36 2.39
CA ARG A 457 -8.38 -21.59 2.96
C ARG A 457 -8.88 -22.56 1.89
N HIS A 458 -9.39 -22.07 0.77
CA HIS A 458 -9.94 -22.88 -0.33
C HIS A 458 -9.05 -22.82 -1.57
N GLY A 459 -9.37 -23.56 -2.61
CA GLY A 459 -8.74 -23.43 -3.93
C GLY A 459 -8.86 -22.04 -4.52
N HIS A 460 -8.25 -21.80 -5.67
CA HIS A 460 -8.42 -20.51 -6.36
C HIS A 460 -9.90 -20.22 -6.63
N ASN A 461 -10.62 -21.24 -7.10
CA ASN A 461 -12.08 -21.32 -7.02
C ASN A 461 -12.44 -22.33 -5.93
N GLU A 462 -13.58 -22.16 -5.27
CA GLU A 462 -14.00 -23.04 -4.18
C GLU A 462 -14.32 -24.49 -4.62
N GLY A 463 -14.49 -24.72 -5.92
CA GLY A 463 -14.65 -26.06 -6.51
C GLY A 463 -13.34 -26.78 -6.80
N ASP A 464 -12.20 -26.10 -6.70
CA ASP A 464 -10.89 -26.69 -6.96
C ASP A 464 -10.34 -27.36 -5.70
N GLU A 465 -9.67 -28.52 -5.85
CA GLU A 465 -8.94 -29.16 -4.74
C GLU A 465 -7.49 -28.69 -4.72
N PRO A 466 -7.15 -27.76 -3.83
CA PRO A 466 -5.83 -27.13 -3.84
C PRO A 466 -4.71 -28.04 -3.34
N ALA A 467 -5.04 -29.13 -2.65
CA ALA A 467 -4.05 -30.11 -2.18
C ALA A 467 -3.43 -30.90 -3.34
N TYR A 468 -3.98 -30.83 -4.56
CA TYR A 468 -3.33 -31.44 -5.73
C TYR A 468 -2.04 -30.73 -6.12
N THR A 469 -1.94 -29.43 -5.86
CA THR A 469 -0.75 -28.64 -6.19
C THR A 469 0.06 -28.25 -4.96
N GLN A 470 -0.57 -27.90 -3.83
CA GLN A 470 0.06 -27.49 -2.58
C GLN A 470 -0.33 -28.41 -1.40
N PRO A 471 0.02 -29.73 -1.42
CA PRO A 471 -0.45 -30.68 -0.42
C PRO A 471 0.02 -30.34 1.01
N VAL A 472 1.29 -29.95 1.18
CA VAL A 472 1.88 -29.63 2.49
C VAL A 472 1.25 -28.39 3.11
N MET A 473 1.06 -27.34 2.31
CA MET A 473 0.41 -26.10 2.76
C MET A 473 -1.02 -26.37 3.22
N TYR A 474 -1.80 -27.10 2.44
CA TYR A 474 -3.21 -27.37 2.77
C TYR A 474 -3.42 -28.40 3.87
N GLU A 475 -2.44 -29.28 4.14
CA GLU A 475 -2.44 -30.10 5.35
C GLU A 475 -2.40 -29.22 6.62
N ARG A 476 -1.54 -28.20 6.64
CA ARG A 476 -1.48 -27.22 7.73
C ARG A 476 -2.77 -26.39 7.82
N ILE A 477 -3.24 -25.84 6.70
CA ILE A 477 -4.44 -24.97 6.65
C ILE A 477 -5.68 -25.68 7.19
N ARG A 478 -5.86 -26.98 6.93
CA ARG A 478 -7.01 -27.75 7.42
C ARG A 478 -7.11 -27.80 8.94
N THR A 479 -6.01 -27.74 9.64
CA THR A 479 -5.95 -27.82 11.10
C THR A 479 -5.93 -26.46 11.79
N LEU A 480 -5.72 -25.38 11.03
CA LEU A 480 -5.66 -24.02 11.58
C LEU A 480 -7.05 -23.52 11.98
N PRO A 481 -7.22 -23.04 13.22
CA PRO A 481 -8.39 -22.26 13.59
C PRO A 481 -8.41 -20.95 12.80
N THR A 482 -9.60 -20.38 12.60
CA THR A 482 -9.73 -19.06 11.97
C THR A 482 -9.19 -17.96 12.87
N VAL A 483 -8.83 -16.81 12.30
CA VAL A 483 -8.41 -15.64 13.10
C VAL A 483 -9.49 -15.22 14.10
N ARG A 484 -10.76 -15.33 13.73
CA ARG A 484 -11.91 -15.10 14.63
C ARG A 484 -11.86 -16.05 15.83
N GLU A 485 -11.66 -17.35 15.61
CA GLU A 485 -11.59 -18.34 16.69
C GLU A 485 -10.37 -18.10 17.59
N GLN A 486 -9.22 -17.79 17.03
CA GLN A 486 -8.00 -17.47 17.76
C GLN A 486 -8.19 -16.23 18.63
N TYR A 487 -8.75 -15.16 18.05
CA TYR A 487 -9.01 -13.93 18.77
C TYR A 487 -10.06 -14.08 19.87
N ALA A 488 -11.14 -14.83 19.62
CA ALA A 488 -12.13 -15.16 20.64
C ALA A 488 -11.50 -15.88 21.84
N ARG A 489 -10.65 -16.89 21.60
CA ARG A 489 -9.93 -17.60 22.67
C ARG A 489 -9.02 -16.66 23.48
N ALA A 490 -8.30 -15.74 22.80
CA ALA A 490 -7.46 -14.76 23.46
C ALA A 490 -8.28 -13.83 24.38
N LEU A 491 -9.46 -13.36 23.90
CA LEU A 491 -10.33 -12.49 24.69
C LEU A 491 -10.99 -13.22 25.87
N VAL A 492 -11.33 -14.51 25.71
CA VAL A 492 -11.83 -15.34 26.80
C VAL A 492 -10.74 -15.54 27.88
N GLN A 493 -9.51 -15.84 27.48
CA GLN A 493 -8.37 -15.96 28.40
C GLN A 493 -8.08 -14.64 29.13
N ALA A 494 -8.25 -13.50 28.45
CA ALA A 494 -8.09 -12.17 29.03
C ALA A 494 -9.31 -11.71 29.87
N GLY A 495 -10.39 -12.50 29.94
CA GLY A 495 -11.59 -12.14 30.70
C GLY A 495 -12.41 -11.01 30.08
N VAL A 496 -12.21 -10.69 28.80
CA VAL A 496 -12.96 -9.63 28.09
C VAL A 496 -14.34 -10.09 27.67
N ILE A 497 -14.50 -11.36 27.33
CA ILE A 497 -15.76 -12.01 26.95
C ILE A 497 -15.81 -13.42 27.53
N SER A 498 -17.01 -13.96 27.78
CA SER A 498 -17.15 -15.39 28.14
C SER A 498 -17.13 -16.29 26.89
N GLN A 499 -16.80 -17.57 27.07
CA GLN A 499 -16.88 -18.54 25.97
C GLN A 499 -18.32 -18.65 25.42
N GLU A 500 -19.31 -18.67 26.33
CA GLU A 500 -20.72 -18.75 25.96
C GLU A 500 -21.16 -17.55 25.09
N ASP A 501 -20.77 -16.32 25.47
CA ASP A 501 -21.07 -15.13 24.67
C ASP A 501 -20.41 -15.17 23.29
N ALA A 502 -19.15 -15.64 23.21
CA ALA A 502 -18.44 -15.77 21.94
C ALA A 502 -19.10 -16.79 20.99
N ASP A 503 -19.57 -17.93 21.53
CA ASP A 503 -20.26 -18.96 20.77
C ASP A 503 -21.68 -18.51 20.36
N GLN A 504 -22.39 -17.82 21.25
CA GLN A 504 -23.70 -17.23 20.96
C GLN A 504 -23.59 -16.16 19.86
N GLN A 505 -22.57 -15.30 19.91
CA GLN A 505 -22.31 -14.28 18.90
C GLN A 505 -22.10 -14.90 17.51
N ALA A 506 -21.30 -15.97 17.42
CA ALA A 506 -21.06 -16.69 16.16
C ALA A 506 -22.34 -17.35 15.62
N SER A 507 -23.09 -17.99 16.50
CA SER A 507 -24.35 -18.65 16.14
C SER A 507 -25.39 -17.65 15.67
N ALA A 508 -25.52 -16.52 16.37
CA ALA A 508 -26.48 -15.47 16.03
C ALA A 508 -26.15 -14.80 14.68
N ALA A 509 -24.86 -14.53 14.40
CA ALA A 509 -24.42 -13.96 13.13
C ALA A 509 -24.76 -14.90 11.95
N TYR A 510 -24.51 -16.20 12.09
CA TYR A 510 -24.86 -17.17 11.08
C TYR A 510 -26.37 -17.31 10.90
N GLN A 511 -27.15 -17.42 12.00
CA GLN A 511 -28.59 -17.54 11.96
C GLN A 511 -29.25 -16.34 11.29
N ARG A 512 -28.76 -15.12 11.55
CA ARG A 512 -29.24 -13.91 10.87
C ARG A 512 -29.17 -14.04 9.34
N LEU A 513 -28.11 -14.62 8.78
CA LEU A 513 -27.97 -14.82 7.33
C LEU A 513 -28.96 -15.88 6.81
N VAL A 514 -29.20 -16.94 7.58
CA VAL A 514 -30.22 -17.96 7.28
C VAL A 514 -31.60 -17.31 7.23
N ASP A 515 -31.95 -16.51 8.22
CA ASP A 515 -33.26 -15.83 8.32
C ASP A 515 -33.46 -14.85 7.16
N ILE A 516 -32.43 -14.07 6.80
CA ILE A 516 -32.44 -13.16 5.66
C ILE A 516 -32.65 -13.94 4.35
N GLN A 517 -31.92 -15.04 4.15
CA GLN A 517 -32.11 -15.86 2.95
C GLN A 517 -33.51 -16.46 2.87
N GLN A 518 -34.04 -16.94 4.00
CA GLN A 518 -35.41 -17.51 4.03
C GLN A 518 -36.46 -16.43 3.72
N ALA A 519 -36.31 -15.24 4.31
CA ALA A 519 -37.18 -14.10 4.01
C ALA A 519 -37.10 -13.69 2.54
N PHE A 520 -35.89 -13.64 1.99
CA PHE A 520 -35.63 -13.36 0.57
C PHE A 520 -36.32 -14.40 -0.33
N LYS A 521 -36.13 -15.70 -0.09
CA LYS A 521 -36.79 -16.78 -0.86
C LYS A 521 -38.31 -16.71 -0.79
N ASN A 522 -38.87 -16.38 0.38
CA ASN A 522 -40.30 -16.20 0.56
C ASN A 522 -40.85 -14.97 -0.18
N SER A 523 -40.02 -13.94 -0.39
CA SER A 523 -40.39 -12.72 -1.13
C SER A 523 -40.30 -12.90 -2.64
N MET A 524 -39.47 -13.83 -3.13
CA MET A 524 -39.34 -14.13 -4.55
C MET A 524 -40.61 -14.68 -5.20
N GLY A 525 -41.60 -15.13 -4.40
CA GLY A 525 -42.96 -15.45 -4.83
C GLY A 525 -43.93 -14.25 -4.87
N ARG A 526 -43.51 -13.09 -4.38
CA ARG A 526 -44.27 -11.83 -4.36
C ARG A 526 -43.32 -10.76 -4.93
N ALA A 527 -43.71 -10.09 -5.99
CA ALA A 527 -42.97 -9.10 -6.78
C ALA A 527 -41.67 -8.56 -6.16
N ALA A 528 -40.60 -8.59 -6.92
CA ALA A 528 -39.26 -8.17 -6.53
C ALA A 528 -39.26 -6.82 -5.78
N PRO A 529 -38.45 -6.66 -4.70
CA PRO A 529 -38.26 -5.36 -4.08
C PRO A 529 -37.72 -4.39 -5.12
N GLN A 530 -38.37 -3.24 -5.29
CA GLN A 530 -37.75 -2.13 -6.00
C GLN A 530 -36.46 -1.80 -5.28
N GLU A 531 -35.33 -2.12 -5.86
CA GLU A 531 -34.05 -1.58 -5.45
C GLU A 531 -34.19 -0.05 -5.37
N ARG A 532 -33.97 0.52 -4.19
CA ARG A 532 -33.36 1.83 -4.13
C ARG A 532 -31.91 1.66 -4.58
N SER A 533 -31.74 1.36 -5.86
CA SER A 533 -30.48 1.66 -6.50
C SER A 533 -30.26 3.15 -6.28
N VAL A 534 -29.21 3.49 -5.56
CA VAL A 534 -28.57 4.77 -5.87
C VAL A 534 -28.24 4.62 -7.34
N ARG A 535 -29.07 5.21 -8.18
CA ARG A 535 -28.86 5.26 -9.61
C ARG A 535 -27.48 5.89 -9.81
N LEU A 536 -26.47 5.07 -10.02
CA LEU A 536 -25.52 5.44 -11.06
C LEU A 536 -26.43 5.61 -12.26
N SER A 537 -26.66 6.86 -12.66
CA SER A 537 -27.61 7.28 -13.69
C SER A 537 -27.76 6.16 -14.71
N GLY A 538 -28.97 5.58 -14.78
CA GLY A 538 -29.35 4.63 -15.83
C GLY A 538 -28.94 5.15 -17.21
N PRO A 539 -29.13 4.39 -18.31
CA PRO A 539 -28.88 4.89 -19.64
C PRO A 539 -29.51 6.26 -19.67
N GLY A 540 -28.64 7.27 -19.64
CA GLY A 540 -28.97 8.58 -19.09
C GLY A 540 -30.24 9.07 -19.74
N GLN A 541 -31.13 9.73 -18.98
CA GLN A 541 -31.94 10.73 -19.63
C GLN A 541 -31.02 11.38 -20.64
N GLU A 542 -31.39 11.28 -21.94
CA GLU A 542 -30.63 11.97 -22.99
C GLU A 542 -30.49 13.42 -22.49
N VAL A 543 -29.32 13.71 -21.96
CA VAL A 543 -29.01 15.07 -21.53
C VAL A 543 -28.66 15.76 -22.83
N ASP A 544 -29.42 16.78 -23.20
CA ASP A 544 -29.08 17.62 -24.31
C ASP A 544 -27.72 18.27 -24.03
N THR A 545 -26.69 17.76 -24.69
CA THR A 545 -25.32 18.27 -24.63
C THR A 545 -25.00 19.18 -25.82
N ALA A 546 -25.98 19.46 -26.67
CA ALA A 546 -25.81 20.34 -27.82
C ALA A 546 -25.48 21.78 -27.34
N LEU A 547 -24.52 22.37 -28.00
CA LEU A 547 -24.17 23.79 -27.82
C LEU A 547 -24.59 24.57 -29.06
N THR A 548 -24.91 25.84 -28.87
CA THR A 548 -25.28 26.67 -30.03
C THR A 548 -24.09 26.85 -30.97
N PRO A 549 -24.35 26.98 -32.31
CA PRO A 549 -23.29 27.22 -33.28
C PRO A 549 -22.46 28.46 -32.98
N GLU A 550 -23.08 29.51 -32.43
CA GLU A 550 -22.43 30.75 -32.03
C GLU A 550 -21.43 30.51 -30.89
N PHE A 551 -21.80 29.71 -29.89
CA PHE A 551 -20.93 29.36 -28.79
C PHE A 551 -19.73 28.54 -29.26
N LEU A 552 -19.97 27.56 -30.15
CA LEU A 552 -18.90 26.70 -30.73
C LEU A 552 -17.93 27.55 -31.58
N ARG A 553 -18.43 28.51 -32.37
CA ARG A 553 -17.58 29.44 -33.12
C ARG A 553 -16.74 30.32 -32.19
N ALA A 554 -17.33 30.85 -31.12
CA ALA A 554 -16.60 31.66 -30.14
C ALA A 554 -15.50 30.82 -29.44
N LEU A 555 -15.75 29.55 -29.09
CA LEU A 555 -14.73 28.66 -28.57
C LEU A 555 -13.63 28.37 -29.59
N ASN A 556 -13.99 28.17 -30.86
CA ASN A 556 -13.03 27.96 -31.93
C ASN A 556 -12.12 29.18 -32.10
N ASP A 557 -12.67 30.39 -32.06
CA ASP A 557 -11.88 31.64 -32.14
C ASP A 557 -10.94 31.76 -30.93
N GLN A 558 -11.38 31.43 -29.73
CA GLN A 558 -10.54 31.43 -28.54
C GLN A 558 -9.40 30.41 -28.63
N LEU A 559 -9.65 29.20 -29.16
CA LEU A 559 -8.62 28.18 -29.39
C LEU A 559 -7.55 28.61 -30.39
N HIS A 560 -7.85 29.56 -31.27
CA HIS A 560 -6.94 30.12 -32.28
C HIS A 560 -6.38 31.48 -31.89
N SER A 561 -6.62 31.91 -30.64
CA SER A 561 -6.10 33.16 -30.07
C SER A 561 -5.05 32.84 -29.01
N TRP A 562 -3.90 33.45 -29.07
CA TRP A 562 -2.80 33.36 -28.11
C TRP A 562 -2.20 34.70 -27.80
N PRO A 563 -1.51 34.88 -26.66
CA PRO A 563 -0.86 36.14 -26.31
C PRO A 563 0.16 36.58 -27.34
N GLU A 564 0.32 37.90 -27.53
CA GLU A 564 1.25 38.49 -28.52
C GLU A 564 2.70 38.00 -28.35
N ASN A 565 3.10 37.71 -27.11
CA ASN A 565 4.45 37.23 -26.77
C ASN A 565 4.61 35.72 -26.85
N PHE A 566 3.59 34.98 -27.30
CA PHE A 566 3.63 33.53 -27.42
C PHE A 566 4.00 33.09 -28.84
N ALA A 567 5.17 32.48 -29.02
CA ALA A 567 5.64 31.95 -30.28
C ALA A 567 5.05 30.58 -30.57
N VAL A 568 3.96 30.50 -31.34
CA VAL A 568 3.36 29.24 -31.77
C VAL A 568 4.28 28.52 -32.75
N ASN A 569 4.50 27.19 -32.51
CA ASN A 569 5.27 26.37 -33.44
C ASN A 569 4.72 26.50 -34.88
N PRO A 570 5.54 26.79 -35.91
CA PRO A 570 5.07 27.04 -37.27
C PRO A 570 4.29 25.89 -37.93
N LYS A 571 4.61 24.63 -37.56
CA LYS A 571 3.88 23.43 -38.04
C LYS A 571 2.50 23.36 -37.40
N LEU A 572 2.41 23.61 -36.10
CA LEU A 572 1.16 23.60 -35.34
C LEU A 572 0.28 24.76 -35.80
N LYS A 573 0.85 25.98 -36.00
CA LYS A 573 0.10 27.13 -36.51
C LYS A 573 -0.59 26.84 -37.83
N ARG A 574 0.11 26.21 -38.79
CA ARG A 574 -0.49 25.80 -40.08
C ARG A 574 -1.65 24.80 -39.90
N GLN A 575 -1.58 23.89 -38.93
CA GLN A 575 -2.68 22.95 -38.65
C GLN A 575 -3.87 23.69 -38.01
N LEU A 576 -3.61 24.57 -37.05
CA LEU A 576 -4.64 25.37 -36.39
C LEU A 576 -5.34 26.30 -37.39
N ASP A 577 -4.57 27.02 -38.26
CA ASP A 577 -5.13 27.87 -39.30
C ASP A 577 -6.07 27.10 -40.23
N ARG A 578 -5.78 25.85 -40.57
CA ARG A 578 -6.69 24.99 -41.35
C ARG A 578 -7.96 24.60 -40.57
N ARG A 579 -7.86 24.40 -39.28
CA ARG A 579 -8.99 24.03 -38.40
C ARG A 579 -9.88 25.23 -38.10
N ARG A 580 -9.37 26.44 -38.22
CA ARG A 580 -10.11 27.67 -37.93
C ARG A 580 -11.38 27.79 -38.75
N THR A 581 -11.35 27.31 -39.98
CA THR A 581 -12.49 27.31 -40.92
C THR A 581 -13.38 26.10 -40.83
N ALA A 582 -13.21 25.24 -39.81
CA ALA A 582 -13.97 23.97 -39.69
C ALA A 582 -15.50 24.16 -39.62
N PHE A 583 -15.96 25.34 -39.16
CA PHE A 583 -17.39 25.65 -39.09
C PHE A 583 -17.92 26.45 -40.32
N ASP A 584 -17.09 26.67 -41.34
CA ASP A 584 -17.44 27.49 -42.50
C ASP A 584 -17.93 26.60 -43.69
N SER A 585 -17.81 25.27 -43.59
CA SER A 585 -18.29 24.32 -44.60
C SER A 585 -19.56 23.62 -44.15
N GLU A 586 -20.55 23.51 -45.03
CA GLU A 586 -21.78 22.71 -44.81
C GLU A 586 -21.54 21.19 -44.72
N ALA A 587 -20.34 20.73 -45.05
CA ALA A 587 -19.90 19.33 -44.90
C ALA A 587 -18.93 19.25 -43.70
N GLY A 588 -19.49 19.06 -42.48
CA GLY A 588 -18.75 18.96 -41.23
C GLY A 588 -17.75 17.83 -41.18
#